data_1b36ef08c95742ca09a4f245f6f64bb8
#
_entry.id   1b36ef08c95742ca09a4f245f6f64bb8
#
_cell.length_a   1.000
_cell.length_b   1.000
_cell.length_c   1.000
_cell.angle_alpha   90.00
_cell.angle_beta   90.00
_cell.angle_gamma   90.00
#
_symmetry.space_group_name_H-M   'P 1'
#
loop_
_entity.id
_entity.type
_entity.pdbx_description
1 polymer ?
#
loop_
_entity_poly.entity_id
_entity_poly.type
_entity_poly.pdbx_seq_one_letter_code
_entity_poly.pdbx_strand_id
1 'polypeptide(L)'
;LHRLSSNETRIVVAYYSWLWTPIIAMAELFGAKMRQIPLNRLGPEDITALLELADFDVIKRDWRQLVPKRLFGLGPIINRSLATLPFVRRFCVRHYAVARSKRHAGLDKPSTTGVIPCRNERGNIAPAVERMPPFCDDMEILFVEGHSSDGTGEEIERVIAHYPERDIKFLVQDGEGKGNAVHMAFEAARGDVLMILDADLTVPPEALSKFYNALVAGKGEFINGTRLVYPMEKRAMRPLNLIANFCFSIVFSWLLNQRFTDTLCGTKVLTKAHYLDIARNRAYFGDFDPFGDFDLIFGASKLNLKVIEIPIRYAERTYGSTQISRFRHGVLLLRMVVFAFRKLKAF
;
A
#
# COMPACT_ATOMS: atom_id res chain seq x y z
N LEU A 1 0.69 22.78 16.02
CA LEU A 1 1.42 21.90 15.09
C LEU A 1 0.83 21.96 13.68
N HIS A 2 -0.50 21.99 13.51
CA HIS A 2 -1.14 22.06 12.17
C HIS A 2 -0.67 23.24 11.31
N ARG A 3 -0.43 24.41 11.91
CA ARG A 3 0.09 25.60 11.18
C ARG A 3 1.50 25.42 10.63
N LEU A 4 2.24 24.44 11.13
CA LEU A 4 3.62 24.11 10.72
C LEU A 4 3.70 22.84 9.92
N SER A 5 2.55 22.23 9.56
CA SER A 5 2.47 20.99 8.83
C SER A 5 1.90 21.21 7.43
N SER A 6 2.36 20.40 6.50
CA SER A 6 1.85 20.22 5.12
C SER A 6 1.28 18.81 4.95
N ASN A 7 0.81 18.48 3.76
CA ASN A 7 0.41 17.11 3.40
C ASN A 7 1.50 16.07 3.63
N GLU A 8 2.76 16.46 3.47
CA GLU A 8 3.91 15.57 3.55
C GLU A 8 4.53 15.50 4.94
N THR A 9 4.10 16.39 5.84
CA THR A 9 4.65 16.43 7.20
C THR A 9 4.22 15.19 7.98
N ARG A 10 5.19 14.51 8.58
CA ARG A 10 4.99 13.38 9.49
C ARG A 10 5.38 13.78 10.90
N ILE A 11 4.47 13.59 11.84
CA ILE A 11 4.71 13.81 13.25
C ILE A 11 5.03 12.47 13.88
N VAL A 12 6.17 12.41 14.56
CA VAL A 12 6.60 11.21 15.28
C VAL A 12 6.52 11.49 16.79
N VAL A 13 5.61 10.79 17.46
CA VAL A 13 5.47 10.83 18.92
C VAL A 13 6.21 9.63 19.49
N ALA A 14 7.24 9.90 20.31
CA ALA A 14 7.99 8.87 21.00
C ALA A 14 7.62 8.88 22.50
N TYR A 15 7.31 7.70 23.05
CA TYR A 15 6.93 7.55 24.44
C TYR A 15 7.44 6.23 25.03
N TYR A 16 7.51 6.15 26.35
CA TYR A 16 7.91 4.94 27.05
C TYR A 16 6.71 4.02 27.25
N SER A 17 6.93 2.70 27.11
CA SER A 17 5.94 1.70 27.45
C SER A 17 5.61 1.75 28.94
N TRP A 18 4.33 1.78 29.27
CA TRP A 18 3.85 1.77 30.66
C TRP A 18 4.28 0.49 31.40
N LEU A 19 4.52 -0.62 30.70
CA LEU A 19 5.05 -1.88 31.26
C LEU A 19 6.42 -1.72 31.90
N TRP A 20 7.21 -0.75 31.45
CA TRP A 20 8.54 -0.46 32.00
C TRP A 20 8.54 0.52 33.17
N THR A 21 7.39 1.05 33.54
CA THR A 21 7.30 2.04 34.63
C THR A 21 7.91 1.56 35.94
N PRO A 22 7.64 0.34 36.46
CA PRO A 22 8.23 -0.12 37.70
C PRO A 22 9.74 -0.31 37.59
N ILE A 23 10.24 -0.80 36.44
CA ILE A 23 11.66 -0.99 36.18
C ILE A 23 12.39 0.35 36.10
N ILE A 24 11.78 1.32 35.45
CA ILE A 24 12.31 2.69 35.34
C ILE A 24 12.37 3.36 36.72
N ALA A 25 11.31 3.21 37.53
CA ALA A 25 11.26 3.75 38.88
C ALA A 25 12.35 3.15 39.78
N MET A 26 12.57 1.83 39.68
CA MET A 26 13.70 1.18 40.38
C MET A 26 15.05 1.71 39.90
N ALA A 27 15.24 1.87 38.58
CA ALA A 27 16.48 2.41 38.04
C ALA A 27 16.75 3.86 38.51
N GLU A 28 15.73 4.67 38.70
CA GLU A 28 15.79 6.01 39.28
C GLU A 28 16.10 5.97 40.78
N LEU A 29 15.54 5.03 41.52
CA LEU A 29 15.81 4.86 42.95
C LEU A 29 17.26 4.46 43.21
N PHE A 30 17.82 3.57 42.39
CA PHE A 30 19.20 3.10 42.50
C PHE A 30 20.23 4.01 41.78
N GLY A 31 19.82 5.20 41.29
CA GLY A 31 20.72 6.15 40.62
C GLY A 31 21.25 5.68 39.25
N ALA A 32 20.71 4.55 38.71
CA ALA A 32 21.07 4.04 37.39
C ALA A 32 20.45 4.86 36.24
N LYS A 33 19.48 5.72 36.55
CA LYS A 33 18.82 6.70 35.66
C LYS A 33 18.54 7.98 36.42
N MET A 34 18.69 9.13 35.76
CA MET A 34 18.28 10.42 36.33
C MET A 34 16.78 10.44 36.60
N ARG A 35 16.38 10.97 37.76
CA ARG A 35 14.97 11.22 38.09
C ARG A 35 14.37 12.16 37.05
N GLN A 36 13.24 11.78 36.51
CA GLN A 36 12.47 12.58 35.58
C GLN A 36 11.17 13.04 36.26
N ILE A 37 10.60 14.13 35.75
CA ILE A 37 9.25 14.56 36.13
C ILE A 37 8.30 13.37 35.89
N PRO A 38 7.36 13.08 36.83
CA PRO A 38 6.40 12.03 36.64
C PRO A 38 5.66 12.18 35.31
N LEU A 39 5.89 11.26 34.38
CA LEU A 39 5.19 11.23 33.11
C LEU A 39 3.87 10.48 33.29
N ASN A 40 2.82 10.96 32.67
CA ASN A 40 1.57 10.24 32.58
C ASN A 40 1.79 8.88 31.92
N ARG A 41 1.15 7.84 32.49
CA ARG A 41 1.25 6.45 31.99
C ARG A 41 0.29 6.24 30.82
N LEU A 42 0.60 6.87 29.69
CA LEU A 42 -0.22 6.75 28.48
C LEU A 42 0.12 5.48 27.72
N GLY A 43 -0.91 4.69 27.40
CA GLY A 43 -0.80 3.54 26.51
C GLY A 43 -0.83 3.92 25.03
N PRO A 44 -0.58 2.97 24.13
CA PRO A 44 -0.66 3.22 22.68
C PRO A 44 -2.05 3.68 22.21
N GLU A 45 -3.10 3.21 22.88
CA GLU A 45 -4.48 3.58 22.61
C GLU A 45 -4.77 5.01 23.02
N ASP A 46 -4.27 5.43 24.21
CA ASP A 46 -4.42 6.80 24.72
C ASP A 46 -3.72 7.80 23.79
N ILE A 47 -2.48 7.50 23.37
CA ILE A 47 -1.74 8.35 22.42
C ILE A 47 -2.50 8.45 21.08
N THR A 48 -3.09 7.36 20.61
CA THR A 48 -3.90 7.39 19.38
C THR A 48 -5.13 8.28 19.57
N ALA A 49 -5.89 8.08 20.63
CA ALA A 49 -7.08 8.89 20.93
C ALA A 49 -6.76 10.38 21.07
N LEU A 50 -5.66 10.74 21.75
CA LEU A 50 -5.22 12.13 21.87
C LEU A 50 -4.82 12.75 20.53
N LEU A 51 -4.14 11.97 19.67
CA LEU A 51 -3.81 12.43 18.31
C LEU A 51 -5.07 12.62 17.46
N GLU A 52 -6.02 11.70 17.52
CA GLU A 52 -7.28 11.78 16.80
C GLU A 52 -8.15 12.95 17.25
N LEU A 53 -8.23 13.22 18.57
CA LEU A 53 -8.89 14.39 19.14
C LEU A 53 -8.24 15.71 18.71
N ALA A 54 -6.95 15.67 18.42
CA ALA A 54 -6.20 16.83 17.94
C ALA A 54 -6.17 16.92 16.40
N ASP A 55 -7.07 16.26 15.67
CA ASP A 55 -7.16 16.22 14.21
C ASP A 55 -5.91 15.63 13.51
N PHE A 56 -5.19 14.73 14.17
CA PHE A 56 -4.13 13.95 13.55
C PHE A 56 -4.61 12.53 13.27
N ASP A 57 -4.16 11.96 12.15
CA ASP A 57 -4.46 10.60 11.73
C ASP A 57 -3.22 9.71 11.93
N VAL A 58 -3.34 8.70 12.77
CA VAL A 58 -2.22 7.79 13.02
C VAL A 58 -2.04 6.87 11.81
N ILE A 59 -0.85 6.91 11.22
CA ILE A 59 -0.46 6.12 10.06
C ILE A 59 -0.01 4.73 10.51
N LYS A 60 0.96 4.70 11.43
CA LYS A 60 1.50 3.44 11.96
C LYS A 60 2.05 3.61 13.36
N ARG A 61 2.19 2.47 14.05
CA ARG A 61 2.89 2.35 15.32
C ARG A 61 4.15 1.53 15.13
N ASP A 62 5.23 1.90 15.82
CA ASP A 62 6.49 1.15 15.82
C ASP A 62 6.98 0.94 17.26
N TRP A 63 7.78 -0.09 17.45
CA TRP A 63 8.29 -0.53 18.74
C TRP A 63 9.79 -0.76 18.61
N ARG A 64 10.56 -0.17 19.51
CA ARG A 64 12.02 -0.25 19.45
C ARG A 64 12.59 -0.52 20.83
N GLN A 65 13.77 -1.15 20.86
CA GLN A 65 14.58 -1.28 22.03
C GLN A 65 13.95 -2.15 23.12
N LEU A 66 13.98 -3.48 22.90
CA LEU A 66 13.61 -4.46 23.90
C LEU A 66 14.64 -4.48 25.05
N VAL A 67 15.92 -4.39 24.72
CA VAL A 67 17.04 -4.35 25.68
C VAL A 67 17.72 -2.97 25.62
N PRO A 68 17.63 -2.15 26.67
CA PRO A 68 18.17 -0.80 26.67
C PRO A 68 19.69 -0.72 26.80
N LYS A 69 20.34 -1.79 27.24
CA LYS A 69 21.82 -1.88 27.42
C LYS A 69 22.48 -2.71 26.31
N ARG A 70 23.75 -2.44 26.05
CA ARG A 70 24.52 -3.17 25.03
C ARG A 70 24.75 -4.65 25.35
N LEU A 71 24.73 -5.05 26.65
CA LEU A 71 24.88 -6.43 27.13
C LEU A 71 25.98 -7.19 26.36
N PHE A 72 27.23 -6.73 26.43
CA PHE A 72 28.36 -7.32 25.72
C PHE A 72 28.14 -7.52 24.21
N GLY A 73 27.36 -6.66 23.57
CA GLY A 73 27.05 -6.73 22.14
C GLY A 73 25.77 -7.50 21.79
N LEU A 74 25.17 -8.26 22.72
CA LEU A 74 23.93 -9.00 22.48
C LEU A 74 22.68 -8.09 22.38
N GLY A 75 22.69 -6.94 23.07
CA GLY A 75 21.57 -6.00 23.06
C GLY A 75 21.15 -5.57 21.66
N PRO A 76 22.05 -5.09 20.78
CA PRO A 76 21.74 -4.75 19.40
C PRO A 76 21.17 -5.91 18.58
N ILE A 77 21.70 -7.13 18.77
CA ILE A 77 21.22 -8.33 18.06
C ILE A 77 19.78 -8.66 18.48
N ILE A 78 19.51 -8.66 19.80
CA ILE A 78 18.18 -8.90 20.34
C ILE A 78 17.19 -7.83 19.84
N ASN A 79 17.61 -6.56 19.86
CA ASN A 79 16.78 -5.45 19.39
C ASN A 79 16.50 -5.52 17.89
N ARG A 80 17.44 -6.03 17.11
CA ARG A 80 17.30 -6.18 15.66
C ARG A 80 16.42 -7.37 15.25
N SER A 81 16.47 -8.46 15.98
CA SER A 81 15.81 -9.72 15.63
C SER A 81 14.54 -9.97 16.45
N LEU A 82 14.69 -10.13 17.78
CA LEU A 82 13.59 -10.51 18.66
C LEU A 82 12.60 -9.39 18.93
N ALA A 83 13.08 -8.14 19.09
CA ALA A 83 12.21 -6.99 19.37
C ALA A 83 11.18 -6.71 18.26
N THR A 84 11.42 -7.21 17.04
CA THR A 84 10.51 -7.01 15.91
C THR A 84 9.37 -8.02 15.86
N LEU A 85 9.47 -9.13 16.59
CA LEU A 85 8.45 -10.20 16.58
C LEU A 85 7.11 -9.72 17.16
N PRO A 86 5.97 -10.18 16.62
CA PRO A 86 4.62 -9.64 16.95
C PRO A 86 4.29 -9.61 18.44
N PHE A 87 4.63 -10.67 19.19
CA PHE A 87 4.36 -10.75 20.61
C PHE A 87 5.41 -10.02 21.45
N VAL A 88 6.69 -10.15 21.07
CA VAL A 88 7.83 -9.61 21.81
C VAL A 88 7.89 -8.08 21.74
N ARG A 89 7.51 -7.49 20.60
CA ARG A 89 7.53 -6.03 20.39
C ARG A 89 6.74 -5.23 21.44
N ARG A 90 5.71 -5.85 22.06
CA ARG A 90 4.91 -5.21 23.12
C ARG A 90 5.74 -4.89 24.37
N PHE A 91 6.81 -5.64 24.59
CA PHE A 91 7.74 -5.46 25.71
C PHE A 91 8.87 -4.47 25.41
N CYS A 92 8.91 -3.86 24.24
CA CYS A 92 9.88 -2.82 23.94
C CYS A 92 9.71 -1.60 24.86
N VAL A 93 10.83 -0.98 25.23
CA VAL A 93 10.88 0.18 26.13
C VAL A 93 10.29 1.42 25.46
N ARG A 94 10.62 1.62 24.17
CA ARG A 94 10.18 2.78 23.40
C ARG A 94 9.15 2.41 22.38
N HIS A 95 8.07 3.15 22.39
CA HIS A 95 7.00 3.09 21.41
C HIS A 95 6.97 4.39 20.61
N TYR A 96 6.55 4.29 19.35
CA TYR A 96 6.44 5.41 18.43
C TYR A 96 5.09 5.35 17.74
N ALA A 97 4.45 6.50 17.62
CA ALA A 97 3.30 6.72 16.77
C ALA A 97 3.70 7.70 15.65
N VAL A 98 3.48 7.32 14.40
CA VAL A 98 3.65 8.20 13.24
C VAL A 98 2.28 8.66 12.81
N ALA A 99 2.08 9.98 12.72
CA ALA A 99 0.81 10.59 12.37
C ALA A 99 0.97 11.70 11.33
N ARG A 100 -0.13 12.06 10.68
CA ARG A 100 -0.24 13.21 9.76
C ARG A 100 -1.40 14.11 10.17
N SER A 101 -1.38 15.37 9.71
CA SER A 101 -2.51 16.28 9.90
C SER A 101 -3.68 15.89 8.99
N LYS A 102 -4.89 15.79 9.53
CA LYS A 102 -6.12 15.59 8.73
C LYS A 102 -6.50 16.84 7.96
N ARG A 103 -6.11 18.02 8.44
CA ARG A 103 -6.52 19.32 7.87
C ARG A 103 -5.94 19.59 6.48
N HIS A 104 -4.88 18.91 6.12
CA HIS A 104 -4.18 19.07 4.84
C HIS A 104 -4.26 17.81 3.96
N ALA A 105 -5.12 16.85 4.32
CA ALA A 105 -5.11 15.54 3.68
C ALA A 105 -5.91 15.46 2.38
N GLY A 106 -6.85 16.38 2.15
CA GLY A 106 -7.71 16.37 0.96
C GLY A 106 -7.04 16.96 -0.29
N LEU A 107 -7.57 16.61 -1.44
CA LEU A 107 -7.18 17.14 -2.75
C LEU A 107 -8.37 17.88 -3.36
N ASP A 108 -8.10 18.94 -4.13
CA ASP A 108 -9.13 19.68 -4.82
C ASP A 108 -9.21 19.26 -6.30
N LYS A 109 -10.22 18.49 -6.65
CA LYS A 109 -10.56 18.03 -8.02
C LYS A 109 -9.35 17.59 -8.87
N PRO A 110 -8.49 16.67 -8.40
CA PRO A 110 -7.32 16.26 -9.15
C PRO A 110 -7.71 15.54 -10.45
N SER A 111 -6.91 15.74 -11.50
CA SER A 111 -6.96 14.93 -12.71
C SER A 111 -6.56 13.47 -12.42
N THR A 112 -7.05 12.54 -13.24
CA THR A 112 -6.81 11.10 -12.98
C THR A 112 -6.39 10.39 -14.26
N THR A 113 -5.40 9.49 -14.14
CA THR A 113 -5.08 8.48 -15.15
C THR A 113 -5.46 7.10 -14.64
N GLY A 114 -6.40 6.44 -15.33
CA GLY A 114 -6.72 5.03 -15.16
C GLY A 114 -5.81 4.17 -16.04
N VAL A 115 -4.88 3.44 -15.42
CA VAL A 115 -3.92 2.57 -16.12
C VAL A 115 -4.46 1.16 -16.21
N ILE A 116 -4.50 0.61 -17.43
CA ILE A 116 -5.04 -0.72 -17.73
C ILE A 116 -3.96 -1.54 -18.44
N PRO A 117 -3.09 -2.27 -17.68
CA PRO A 117 -2.15 -3.21 -18.29
C PRO A 117 -2.93 -4.40 -18.84
N CYS A 118 -2.76 -4.71 -20.12
CA CYS A 118 -3.51 -5.74 -20.81
C CYS A 118 -2.61 -6.67 -21.63
N ARG A 119 -2.91 -7.96 -21.55
CA ARG A 119 -2.28 -9.00 -22.38
C ARG A 119 -3.25 -10.14 -22.63
N ASN A 120 -3.61 -10.34 -23.89
CA ASN A 120 -4.62 -11.32 -24.32
C ASN A 120 -5.98 -11.07 -23.64
N GLU A 121 -6.45 -9.83 -23.71
CA GLU A 121 -7.67 -9.35 -23.04
C GLU A 121 -8.62 -8.63 -24.04
N ARG A 122 -8.57 -8.98 -25.32
CA ARG A 122 -9.35 -8.34 -26.42
C ARG A 122 -10.81 -8.11 -26.04
N GLY A 123 -11.48 -9.14 -25.50
CA GLY A 123 -12.91 -9.04 -25.16
C GLY A 123 -13.25 -8.13 -23.97
N ASN A 124 -12.25 -7.68 -23.23
CA ASN A 124 -12.42 -6.82 -22.06
C ASN A 124 -12.12 -5.33 -22.33
N ILE A 125 -11.52 -4.99 -23.49
CA ILE A 125 -11.07 -3.63 -23.79
C ILE A 125 -12.27 -2.66 -23.90
N ALA A 126 -13.26 -2.95 -24.76
CA ALA A 126 -14.44 -2.12 -24.89
C ALA A 126 -15.26 -2.04 -23.59
N PRO A 127 -15.55 -3.13 -22.87
CA PRO A 127 -16.22 -3.09 -21.58
C PRO A 127 -15.46 -2.28 -20.52
N ALA A 128 -14.14 -2.23 -20.54
CA ALA A 128 -13.35 -1.42 -19.61
C ALA A 128 -13.66 0.08 -19.78
N VAL A 129 -13.77 0.54 -21.02
CA VAL A 129 -14.08 1.94 -21.34
C VAL A 129 -15.56 2.25 -21.10
N GLU A 130 -16.46 1.39 -21.57
CA GLU A 130 -17.91 1.57 -21.45
C GLU A 130 -18.38 1.68 -20.00
N ARG A 131 -17.84 0.81 -19.15
CA ARG A 131 -18.19 0.71 -17.73
C ARG A 131 -17.43 1.68 -16.82
N MET A 132 -16.44 2.39 -17.35
CA MET A 132 -15.68 3.39 -16.59
C MET A 132 -16.52 4.64 -16.35
N PRO A 133 -16.97 4.91 -15.10
CA PRO A 133 -17.79 6.08 -14.83
C PRO A 133 -16.97 7.38 -14.87
N PRO A 134 -17.56 8.49 -15.26
CA PRO A 134 -16.93 9.81 -15.18
C PRO A 134 -16.96 10.29 -13.73
N PHE A 135 -15.92 10.02 -12.94
CA PHE A 135 -15.82 10.40 -11.53
C PHE A 135 -14.94 11.64 -11.27
N CYS A 136 -14.29 12.17 -12.29
CA CYS A 136 -13.56 13.43 -12.27
C CYS A 136 -13.71 14.17 -13.60
N ASP A 137 -13.45 15.48 -13.58
CA ASP A 137 -13.64 16.36 -14.75
C ASP A 137 -12.57 16.10 -15.83
N ASP A 138 -11.37 15.67 -15.44
CA ASP A 138 -10.23 15.40 -16.32
C ASP A 138 -9.69 13.98 -16.08
N MET A 139 -10.06 13.07 -16.98
CA MET A 139 -9.79 11.64 -16.87
C MET A 139 -9.13 11.10 -18.13
N GLU A 140 -7.93 10.61 -17.97
CA GLU A 140 -7.18 9.85 -18.98
C GLU A 140 -7.33 8.34 -18.73
N ILE A 141 -7.53 7.56 -19.79
CA ILE A 141 -7.47 6.09 -19.76
C ILE A 141 -6.23 5.67 -20.56
N LEU A 142 -5.31 4.95 -19.93
CA LEU A 142 -4.05 4.56 -20.52
C LEU A 142 -3.94 3.03 -20.59
N PHE A 143 -4.10 2.47 -21.77
CA PHE A 143 -3.83 1.07 -22.03
C PHE A 143 -2.34 0.81 -22.25
N VAL A 144 -1.81 -0.25 -21.62
CA VAL A 144 -0.46 -0.74 -21.90
C VAL A 144 -0.55 -2.19 -22.33
N GLU A 145 -0.25 -2.42 -23.60
CA GLU A 145 -0.39 -3.70 -24.26
C GLU A 145 0.92 -4.51 -24.16
N GLY A 146 0.82 -5.73 -23.65
CA GLY A 146 1.94 -6.62 -23.33
C GLY A 146 2.21 -7.71 -24.36
N HIS A 147 2.35 -7.38 -25.64
CA HIS A 147 2.64 -8.33 -26.74
C HIS A 147 1.62 -9.46 -26.84
N SER A 148 0.36 -9.07 -26.99
CA SER A 148 -0.76 -10.01 -27.14
C SER A 148 -0.77 -10.70 -28.49
N SER A 149 -1.36 -11.88 -28.53
CA SER A 149 -1.53 -12.69 -29.76
C SER A 149 -2.99 -12.85 -30.19
N ASP A 150 -3.94 -12.24 -29.45
CA ASP A 150 -5.38 -12.39 -29.65
C ASP A 150 -6.05 -11.19 -30.35
N GLY A 151 -5.27 -10.20 -30.77
CA GLY A 151 -5.78 -8.96 -31.37
C GLY A 151 -6.20 -7.90 -30.36
N THR A 152 -5.62 -7.93 -29.15
CA THR A 152 -5.87 -6.90 -28.10
C THR A 152 -5.46 -5.50 -28.57
N GLY A 153 -4.31 -5.36 -29.25
CA GLY A 153 -3.82 -4.07 -29.74
C GLY A 153 -4.77 -3.42 -30.75
N GLU A 154 -5.19 -4.19 -31.74
CA GLU A 154 -6.16 -3.76 -32.76
C GLU A 154 -7.51 -3.38 -32.13
N GLU A 155 -7.93 -4.09 -31.08
CA GLU A 155 -9.17 -3.74 -30.38
C GLU A 155 -9.03 -2.43 -29.60
N ILE A 156 -7.86 -2.14 -29.00
CA ILE A 156 -7.60 -0.85 -28.35
C ILE A 156 -7.72 0.30 -29.36
N GLU A 157 -7.07 0.16 -30.53
CA GLU A 157 -7.15 1.16 -31.61
C GLU A 157 -8.59 1.37 -32.07
N ARG A 158 -9.36 0.29 -32.23
CA ARG A 158 -10.78 0.34 -32.58
C ARG A 158 -11.60 1.11 -31.52
N VAL A 159 -11.33 0.86 -30.25
CA VAL A 159 -12.05 1.51 -29.13
C VAL A 159 -11.68 2.99 -29.05
N ILE A 160 -10.42 3.38 -29.25
CA ILE A 160 -9.99 4.78 -29.33
C ILE A 160 -10.78 5.51 -30.45
N ALA A 161 -10.89 4.91 -31.62
CA ALA A 161 -11.63 5.50 -32.73
C ALA A 161 -13.14 5.58 -32.48
N HIS A 162 -13.71 4.67 -31.65
CA HIS A 162 -15.14 4.63 -31.33
C HIS A 162 -15.55 5.64 -30.25
N TYR A 163 -14.63 6.02 -29.33
CA TYR A 163 -14.88 6.96 -28.22
C TYR A 163 -13.99 8.21 -28.30
N PRO A 164 -14.12 9.03 -29.37
CA PRO A 164 -13.26 10.21 -29.59
C PRO A 164 -13.42 11.29 -28.51
N GLU A 165 -14.51 11.27 -27.75
CA GLU A 165 -14.79 12.18 -26.65
C GLU A 165 -14.05 11.81 -25.34
N ARG A 166 -13.45 10.62 -25.29
CA ARG A 166 -12.67 10.16 -24.13
C ARG A 166 -11.18 10.29 -24.42
N ASP A 167 -10.40 10.74 -23.44
CA ASP A 167 -8.93 10.77 -23.54
C ASP A 167 -8.39 9.37 -23.29
N ILE A 168 -8.32 8.57 -24.36
CA ILE A 168 -7.80 7.21 -24.33
C ILE A 168 -6.47 7.17 -25.04
N LYS A 169 -5.45 6.65 -24.36
CA LYS A 169 -4.09 6.47 -24.93
C LYS A 169 -3.70 5.00 -24.94
N PHE A 170 -2.79 4.70 -25.81
CA PHE A 170 -2.28 3.37 -26.04
C PHE A 170 -0.75 3.37 -26.06
N LEU A 171 -0.14 2.49 -25.26
CA LEU A 171 1.29 2.22 -25.25
C LEU A 171 1.54 0.74 -25.46
N VAL A 172 2.59 0.41 -26.21
CA VAL A 172 3.10 -0.96 -26.30
C VAL A 172 4.22 -1.10 -25.27
N GLN A 173 4.17 -2.15 -24.48
CA GLN A 173 5.13 -2.44 -23.44
C GLN A 173 6.53 -2.68 -24.02
N ASP A 174 7.57 -2.09 -23.42
CA ASP A 174 8.97 -2.26 -23.85
C ASP A 174 9.68 -3.45 -23.19
N GLY A 175 9.09 -3.99 -22.11
CA GLY A 175 9.63 -5.11 -21.35
C GLY A 175 8.62 -6.25 -21.15
N GLU A 176 8.73 -6.96 -20.04
CA GLU A 176 7.85 -8.08 -19.70
C GLU A 176 7.25 -7.94 -18.31
N GLY A 177 6.04 -8.49 -18.16
CA GLY A 177 5.33 -8.57 -16.88
C GLY A 177 4.56 -7.30 -16.50
N LYS A 178 3.56 -7.47 -15.62
CA LYS A 178 2.66 -6.40 -15.20
C LYS A 178 3.41 -5.21 -14.56
N GLY A 179 4.47 -5.49 -13.80
CA GLY A 179 5.26 -4.46 -13.13
C GLY A 179 5.86 -3.44 -14.10
N ASN A 180 6.50 -3.92 -15.17
CA ASN A 180 7.05 -3.06 -16.21
C ASN A 180 5.94 -2.22 -16.88
N ALA A 181 4.81 -2.84 -17.23
CA ALA A 181 3.68 -2.14 -17.83
C ALA A 181 3.14 -1.01 -16.93
N VAL A 182 2.98 -1.26 -15.63
CA VAL A 182 2.53 -0.26 -14.66
C VAL A 182 3.54 0.88 -14.51
N HIS A 183 4.84 0.59 -14.44
CA HIS A 183 5.87 1.61 -14.33
C HIS A 183 5.90 2.52 -15.56
N MET A 184 5.92 1.92 -16.75
CA MET A 184 5.88 2.64 -18.02
C MET A 184 4.62 3.54 -18.12
N ALA A 185 3.46 3.01 -17.75
CA ALA A 185 2.23 3.78 -17.74
C ALA A 185 2.26 4.95 -16.75
N PHE A 186 2.74 4.72 -15.52
CA PHE A 186 2.78 5.76 -14.49
C PHE A 186 3.77 6.89 -14.83
N GLU A 187 4.83 6.58 -15.55
CA GLU A 187 5.76 7.59 -16.07
C GLU A 187 5.12 8.43 -17.18
N ALA A 188 4.37 7.80 -18.08
CA ALA A 188 3.69 8.46 -19.20
C ALA A 188 2.39 9.17 -18.81
N ALA A 189 1.73 8.75 -17.72
CA ALA A 189 0.47 9.28 -17.25
C ALA A 189 0.53 10.79 -16.99
N ARG A 190 -0.51 11.52 -17.38
CA ARG A 190 -0.60 12.97 -17.12
C ARG A 190 -1.36 13.35 -15.86
N GLY A 191 -2.22 12.46 -15.36
CA GLY A 191 -3.08 12.74 -14.22
C GLY A 191 -2.34 12.90 -12.90
N ASP A 192 -2.89 13.72 -12.01
CA ASP A 192 -2.39 13.91 -10.64
C ASP A 192 -2.60 12.66 -9.77
N VAL A 193 -3.63 11.88 -10.10
CA VAL A 193 -3.97 10.61 -9.46
C VAL A 193 -3.75 9.47 -10.44
N LEU A 194 -3.04 8.45 -9.99
CA LEU A 194 -2.75 7.23 -10.75
C LEU A 194 -3.55 6.07 -10.16
N MET A 195 -4.27 5.35 -11.03
CA MET A 195 -5.13 4.23 -10.64
C MET A 195 -4.83 3.02 -11.52
N ILE A 196 -4.67 1.84 -10.91
CA ILE A 196 -4.53 0.58 -11.65
C ILE A 196 -5.87 -0.13 -11.72
N LEU A 197 -6.30 -0.50 -12.91
CA LEU A 197 -7.41 -1.39 -13.17
C LEU A 197 -6.92 -2.61 -13.95
N ASP A 198 -7.04 -3.81 -13.37
CA ASP A 198 -6.72 -5.04 -14.08
C ASP A 198 -7.67 -5.24 -15.27
N ALA A 199 -7.12 -5.51 -16.45
CA ALA A 199 -7.88 -5.64 -17.69
C ALA A 199 -8.88 -6.81 -17.70
N ASP A 200 -8.76 -7.76 -16.76
CA ASP A 200 -9.70 -8.88 -16.61
C ASP A 200 -11.07 -8.47 -16.02
N LEU A 201 -11.19 -7.21 -15.61
CA LEU A 201 -12.39 -6.59 -15.03
C LEU A 201 -13.00 -7.36 -13.86
N THR A 202 -12.21 -8.21 -13.19
CA THR A 202 -12.63 -8.88 -11.95
C THR A 202 -12.85 -7.89 -10.82
N VAL A 203 -12.18 -6.73 -10.89
CA VAL A 203 -12.56 -5.51 -10.17
C VAL A 203 -13.41 -4.66 -11.11
N PRO A 204 -14.70 -4.41 -10.78
CA PRO A 204 -15.56 -3.61 -11.65
C PRO A 204 -15.02 -2.20 -11.84
N PRO A 205 -14.94 -1.69 -13.09
CA PRO A 205 -14.53 -0.29 -13.36
C PRO A 205 -15.32 0.74 -12.56
N GLU A 206 -16.58 0.48 -12.31
CA GLU A 206 -17.50 1.33 -11.51
C GLU A 206 -17.00 1.55 -10.06
N ALA A 207 -16.22 0.59 -9.54
CA ALA A 207 -15.68 0.69 -8.19
C ALA A 207 -14.60 1.77 -8.07
N LEU A 208 -13.92 2.18 -9.16
CA LEU A 208 -12.84 3.17 -9.14
C LEU A 208 -13.27 4.52 -8.58
N SER A 209 -14.52 4.91 -8.78
CA SER A 209 -15.09 6.12 -8.17
C SER A 209 -14.96 6.16 -6.65
N LYS A 210 -15.06 5.01 -5.97
CA LYS A 210 -14.91 4.90 -4.52
C LYS A 210 -13.47 5.15 -4.08
N PHE A 211 -12.50 4.69 -4.88
CA PHE A 211 -11.08 4.88 -4.63
C PHE A 211 -10.69 6.35 -4.80
N TYR A 212 -11.13 6.95 -5.89
CA TYR A 212 -10.95 8.38 -6.16
C TYR A 212 -11.50 9.22 -5.00
N ASN A 213 -12.76 9.02 -4.65
CA ASN A 213 -13.43 9.77 -3.58
C ASN A 213 -12.71 9.59 -2.22
N ALA A 214 -12.17 8.41 -1.93
CA ALA A 214 -11.45 8.17 -0.70
C ALA A 214 -10.11 8.92 -0.66
N LEU A 215 -9.38 8.96 -1.78
CA LEU A 215 -8.12 9.71 -1.91
C LEU A 215 -8.38 11.22 -1.82
N VAL A 216 -9.34 11.74 -2.59
CA VAL A 216 -9.72 13.16 -2.63
C VAL A 216 -10.20 13.64 -1.26
N ALA A 217 -10.99 12.84 -0.56
CA ALA A 217 -11.43 13.15 0.81
C ALA A 217 -10.30 13.04 1.85
N GLY A 218 -9.07 12.71 1.45
CA GLY A 218 -7.93 12.60 2.34
C GLY A 218 -8.00 11.45 3.34
N LYS A 219 -8.86 10.43 3.11
CA LYS A 219 -8.96 9.26 3.99
C LYS A 219 -7.69 8.42 4.02
N GLY A 220 -6.98 8.37 2.90
CA GLY A 220 -5.69 7.70 2.74
C GLY A 220 -4.84 8.39 1.68
N GLU A 221 -3.57 8.06 1.62
CA GLU A 221 -2.61 8.54 0.61
C GLU A 221 -2.22 7.43 -0.38
N PHE A 222 -2.42 6.20 0.05
CA PHE A 222 -2.32 4.98 -0.76
C PHE A 222 -3.58 4.16 -0.54
N ILE A 223 -4.39 4.00 -1.59
CA ILE A 223 -5.66 3.28 -1.51
C ILE A 223 -5.48 1.92 -2.17
N ASN A 224 -5.69 0.86 -1.41
CA ASN A 224 -5.61 -0.52 -1.87
C ASN A 224 -7.01 -1.14 -1.99
N GLY A 225 -7.23 -1.99 -2.98
CA GLY A 225 -8.45 -2.78 -3.05
C GLY A 225 -8.40 -3.98 -2.10
N THR A 226 -9.54 -4.38 -1.55
CA THR A 226 -9.67 -5.64 -0.83
C THR A 226 -10.87 -6.44 -1.31
N ARG A 227 -10.63 -7.71 -1.66
CA ARG A 227 -11.63 -8.65 -2.20
C ARG A 227 -12.25 -9.53 -1.10
N LEU A 228 -11.72 -9.46 0.12
CA LEU A 228 -12.02 -10.42 1.19
C LEU A 228 -13.15 -9.98 2.13
N VAL A 229 -13.79 -8.85 1.86
CA VAL A 229 -14.85 -8.28 2.72
C VAL A 229 -16.25 -8.74 2.28
N TYR A 230 -16.51 -8.72 0.98
CA TYR A 230 -17.80 -9.17 0.44
C TYR A 230 -17.75 -10.66 0.08
N PRO A 231 -18.91 -11.35 0.11
CA PRO A 231 -19.01 -12.68 -0.47
C PRO A 231 -18.54 -12.65 -1.93
N MET A 232 -17.59 -13.51 -2.26
CA MET A 232 -17.09 -13.66 -3.63
C MET A 232 -18.00 -14.59 -4.42
N GLU A 233 -18.06 -14.39 -5.73
CA GLU A 233 -18.69 -15.35 -6.62
C GLU A 233 -17.99 -16.71 -6.53
N LYS A 234 -18.74 -17.81 -6.67
CA LYS A 234 -18.29 -19.17 -6.33
C LYS A 234 -16.98 -19.60 -7.00
N ARG A 235 -16.65 -19.03 -8.18
CA ARG A 235 -15.44 -19.35 -8.94
C ARG A 235 -14.39 -18.26 -8.98
N ALA A 236 -14.65 -17.09 -8.36
CA ALA A 236 -13.77 -15.94 -8.44
C ALA A 236 -12.40 -16.16 -7.73
N MET A 237 -12.37 -16.96 -6.67
CA MET A 237 -11.11 -17.30 -5.99
C MET A 237 -11.12 -18.74 -5.46
N ARG A 238 -10.04 -19.47 -5.70
CA ARG A 238 -9.89 -20.85 -5.19
C ARG A 238 -9.55 -20.84 -3.70
N PRO A 239 -10.01 -21.85 -2.90
CA PRO A 239 -9.81 -21.89 -1.46
C PRO A 239 -8.35 -21.77 -1.02
N LEU A 240 -7.43 -22.43 -1.72
CA LEU A 240 -5.99 -22.35 -1.41
C LEU A 240 -5.42 -20.94 -1.60
N ASN A 241 -5.86 -20.22 -2.63
CA ASN A 241 -5.45 -18.84 -2.86
C ASN A 241 -6.01 -17.92 -1.77
N LEU A 242 -7.22 -18.18 -1.27
CA LEU A 242 -7.81 -17.45 -0.17
C LEU A 242 -6.99 -17.60 1.11
N ILE A 243 -6.63 -18.84 1.48
CA ILE A 243 -5.79 -19.12 2.65
C ILE A 243 -4.42 -18.45 2.50
N ALA A 244 -3.79 -18.59 1.33
CA ALA A 244 -2.49 -17.96 1.07
C ALA A 244 -2.57 -16.43 1.20
N ASN A 245 -3.58 -15.79 0.62
CA ASN A 245 -3.77 -14.35 0.72
C ASN A 245 -3.98 -13.90 2.17
N PHE A 246 -4.77 -14.65 2.95
CA PHE A 246 -4.95 -14.38 4.38
C PHE A 246 -3.62 -14.48 5.16
N CYS A 247 -2.82 -15.51 4.93
CA CYS A 247 -1.50 -15.64 5.56
C CYS A 247 -0.57 -14.49 5.17
N PHE A 248 -0.51 -14.14 3.88
CA PHE A 248 0.29 -13.02 3.40
C PHE A 248 -0.18 -11.69 3.99
N SER A 249 -1.48 -11.45 4.10
CA SER A 249 -2.01 -10.22 4.69
C SER A 249 -1.57 -10.02 6.14
N ILE A 250 -1.55 -11.08 6.94
CA ILE A 250 -1.05 -11.05 8.33
C ILE A 250 0.45 -10.71 8.36
N VAL A 251 1.24 -11.39 7.53
CA VAL A 251 2.69 -11.18 7.46
C VAL A 251 3.01 -9.76 7.00
N PHE A 252 2.35 -9.26 5.96
CA PHE A 252 2.56 -7.90 5.46
C PHE A 252 2.07 -6.84 6.46
N SER A 253 0.94 -7.05 7.12
CA SER A 253 0.48 -6.13 8.18
C SER A 253 1.50 -5.99 9.30
N TRP A 254 2.15 -7.10 9.67
CA TRP A 254 3.24 -7.09 10.63
C TRP A 254 4.50 -6.40 10.09
N LEU A 255 4.92 -6.72 8.85
CA LEU A 255 6.11 -6.12 8.23
C LEU A 255 5.98 -4.60 8.10
N LEU A 256 4.82 -4.12 7.69
CA LEU A 256 4.58 -2.72 7.35
C LEU A 256 4.07 -1.88 8.53
N ASN A 257 3.68 -2.52 9.65
CA ASN A 257 3.04 -1.88 10.80
C ASN A 257 1.76 -1.09 10.42
N GLN A 258 1.13 -1.45 9.31
CA GLN A 258 -0.17 -0.98 8.86
C GLN A 258 -1.03 -2.19 8.50
N ARG A 259 -2.33 -2.09 8.68
CA ARG A 259 -3.25 -3.20 8.41
C ARG A 259 -3.44 -3.37 6.91
N PHE A 260 -3.26 -4.59 6.43
CA PHE A 260 -3.63 -5.05 5.11
C PHE A 260 -4.52 -6.29 5.26
N THR A 261 -5.61 -6.35 4.51
CA THR A 261 -6.46 -7.54 4.42
C THR A 261 -6.27 -8.28 3.10
N ASP A 262 -5.88 -7.56 2.03
CA ASP A 262 -5.60 -8.14 0.72
C ASP A 262 -4.39 -7.45 0.07
N THR A 263 -3.26 -8.13 0.01
CA THR A 263 -2.04 -7.60 -0.62
C THR A 263 -1.93 -7.91 -2.11
N LEU A 264 -2.79 -8.82 -2.62
CA LEU A 264 -2.76 -9.33 -3.98
C LEU A 264 -3.86 -8.74 -4.88
N CYS A 265 -4.63 -7.77 -4.40
CA CYS A 265 -5.54 -7.02 -5.24
C CYS A 265 -4.74 -6.07 -6.14
N GLY A 266 -4.92 -6.15 -7.46
CA GLY A 266 -4.18 -5.30 -8.40
C GLY A 266 -4.59 -3.83 -8.39
N THR A 267 -5.80 -3.50 -7.91
CA THR A 267 -6.26 -2.11 -7.87
C THR A 267 -5.58 -1.33 -6.76
N LYS A 268 -4.78 -0.36 -7.15
CA LYS A 268 -4.05 0.56 -6.28
C LYS A 268 -4.19 1.98 -6.80
N VAL A 269 -4.31 2.92 -5.86
CA VAL A 269 -4.49 4.34 -6.17
C VAL A 269 -3.60 5.19 -5.28
N LEU A 270 -2.89 6.11 -5.88
CA LEU A 270 -2.01 7.07 -5.21
C LEU A 270 -1.85 8.33 -6.07
N THR A 271 -1.27 9.38 -5.50
CA THR A 271 -0.93 10.57 -6.31
C THR A 271 0.34 10.32 -7.13
N LYS A 272 0.44 11.01 -8.28
CA LYS A 272 1.64 10.99 -9.12
C LYS A 272 2.88 11.48 -8.34
N ALA A 273 2.72 12.47 -7.48
CA ALA A 273 3.80 12.95 -6.61
C ALA A 273 4.35 11.83 -5.72
N HIS A 274 3.48 11.08 -5.02
CA HIS A 274 3.90 9.94 -4.20
C HIS A 274 4.53 8.83 -5.04
N TYR A 275 4.02 8.56 -6.25
CA TYR A 275 4.65 7.60 -7.16
C TYR A 275 6.07 8.01 -7.54
N LEU A 276 6.28 9.29 -7.89
CA LEU A 276 7.62 9.79 -8.24
C LEU A 276 8.61 9.64 -7.08
N ASP A 277 8.16 9.87 -5.84
CA ASP A 277 8.99 9.65 -4.66
C ASP A 277 9.29 8.16 -4.42
N ILE A 278 8.32 7.27 -4.68
CA ILE A 278 8.54 5.81 -4.65
C ILE A 278 9.55 5.42 -5.74
N ALA A 279 9.39 5.91 -6.96
CA ALA A 279 10.25 5.61 -8.11
C ALA A 279 11.70 6.04 -7.86
N ARG A 280 11.93 7.25 -7.33
CA ARG A 280 13.28 7.75 -6.95
C ARG A 280 13.98 6.85 -5.93
N ASN A 281 13.21 6.21 -5.05
CA ASN A 281 13.71 5.34 -3.99
C ASN A 281 13.66 3.85 -4.35
N ARG A 282 13.27 3.47 -5.57
CA ARG A 282 13.10 2.07 -6.00
C ARG A 282 14.37 1.25 -5.83
N ALA A 283 15.55 1.82 -6.10
CA ALA A 283 16.84 1.15 -5.91
C ALA A 283 17.03 0.60 -4.48
N TYR A 284 16.37 1.16 -3.48
CA TYR A 284 16.42 0.64 -2.11
C TYR A 284 15.79 -0.75 -1.99
N PHE A 285 14.69 -1.01 -2.70
CA PHE A 285 14.01 -2.31 -2.69
C PHE A 285 14.47 -3.24 -3.82
N GLY A 286 15.22 -2.73 -4.80
CA GLY A 286 15.72 -3.49 -5.95
C GLY A 286 14.63 -3.76 -6.99
N ASP A 287 15.07 -4.25 -8.13
CA ASP A 287 14.22 -4.53 -9.31
C ASP A 287 13.72 -5.98 -9.23
N PHE A 288 12.86 -6.26 -8.24
CA PHE A 288 12.49 -7.62 -7.88
C PHE A 288 11.00 -7.94 -8.01
N ASP A 289 10.16 -6.92 -8.31
CA ASP A 289 8.70 -7.07 -8.33
C ASP A 289 8.13 -7.25 -9.74
N PRO A 290 7.86 -8.51 -10.18
CA PRO A 290 7.26 -8.76 -11.48
C PRO A 290 5.77 -8.40 -11.54
N PHE A 291 5.13 -8.10 -10.41
CA PHE A 291 3.71 -7.79 -10.33
C PHE A 291 3.43 -6.29 -10.37
N GLY A 292 4.43 -5.44 -10.05
CA GLY A 292 4.27 -3.99 -9.94
C GLY A 292 3.42 -3.54 -8.75
N ASP A 293 3.07 -4.47 -7.88
CA ASP A 293 2.18 -4.23 -6.74
C ASP A 293 2.95 -3.99 -5.44
N PHE A 294 4.07 -4.69 -5.26
CA PHE A 294 4.79 -4.73 -4.00
C PHE A 294 5.80 -3.62 -3.83
N ASP A 295 6.41 -3.14 -4.91
CA ASP A 295 7.25 -1.95 -4.87
C ASP A 295 6.44 -0.73 -4.45
N LEU A 296 5.19 -0.62 -4.93
CA LEU A 296 4.25 0.42 -4.53
C LEU A 296 3.87 0.31 -3.04
N ILE A 297 3.54 -0.91 -2.55
CA ILE A 297 3.19 -1.14 -1.15
C ILE A 297 4.38 -0.86 -0.23
N PHE A 298 5.58 -1.34 -0.58
CA PHE A 298 6.78 -1.11 0.22
C PHE A 298 7.23 0.34 0.17
N GLY A 299 7.16 0.98 -0.99
CA GLY A 299 7.44 2.39 -1.17
C GLY A 299 6.50 3.26 -0.34
N ALA A 300 5.19 3.01 -0.41
CA ALA A 300 4.19 3.70 0.39
C ALA A 300 4.47 3.56 1.90
N SER A 301 4.81 2.36 2.37
CA SER A 301 5.16 2.12 3.76
C SER A 301 6.44 2.85 4.19
N LYS A 302 7.46 2.90 3.32
CA LYS A 302 8.73 3.60 3.59
C LYS A 302 8.54 5.11 3.68
N LEU A 303 7.72 5.67 2.81
CA LEU A 303 7.33 7.09 2.83
C LEU A 303 6.37 7.42 3.98
N ASN A 304 5.94 6.43 4.76
CA ASN A 304 4.92 6.58 5.79
C ASN A 304 3.60 7.14 5.24
N LEU A 305 3.19 6.70 4.05
CA LEU A 305 1.89 7.05 3.53
C LEU A 305 0.79 6.32 4.32
N LYS A 306 -0.32 7.00 4.56
CA LYS A 306 -1.51 6.38 5.15
C LYS A 306 -2.13 5.43 4.15
N VAL A 307 -2.11 4.14 4.46
CA VAL A 307 -2.77 3.11 3.65
C VAL A 307 -4.18 2.88 4.17
N ILE A 308 -5.14 2.86 3.26
CA ILE A 308 -6.51 2.38 3.52
C ILE A 308 -6.94 1.38 2.46
N GLU A 309 -7.91 0.56 2.78
CA GLU A 309 -8.45 -0.45 1.87
C GLU A 309 -9.91 -0.20 1.56
N ILE A 310 -10.26 -0.28 0.28
CA ILE A 310 -11.64 -0.16 -0.21
C ILE A 310 -12.17 -1.56 -0.54
N PRO A 311 -13.26 -1.98 0.11
CA PRO A 311 -13.91 -3.24 -0.23
C PRO A 311 -14.52 -3.21 -1.62
N ILE A 312 -14.23 -4.25 -2.40
CA ILE A 312 -14.76 -4.45 -3.74
C ILE A 312 -15.51 -5.78 -3.83
N ARG A 313 -16.53 -5.84 -4.67
CA ARG A 313 -17.15 -7.09 -5.08
C ARG A 313 -16.31 -7.69 -6.18
N TYR A 314 -15.68 -8.82 -5.91
CA TYR A 314 -14.81 -9.51 -6.84
C TYR A 314 -15.65 -10.41 -7.74
N ALA A 315 -15.71 -10.07 -9.03
CA ALA A 315 -16.47 -10.78 -10.05
C ALA A 315 -15.68 -11.93 -10.67
N GLU A 316 -16.37 -12.86 -11.29
CA GLU A 316 -15.73 -13.87 -12.14
C GLU A 316 -15.23 -13.23 -13.44
N ARG A 317 -14.08 -13.70 -13.92
CA ARG A 317 -13.52 -13.30 -15.22
C ARG A 317 -14.46 -13.78 -16.33
N THR A 318 -14.79 -12.88 -17.26
CA THR A 318 -15.67 -13.16 -18.39
C THR A 318 -14.93 -13.56 -19.67
N TYR A 319 -13.68 -13.07 -19.85
CA TYR A 319 -12.85 -13.32 -21.02
C TYR A 319 -11.41 -13.67 -20.61
N GLY A 320 -10.71 -14.45 -21.45
CA GLY A 320 -9.32 -14.80 -21.27
C GLY A 320 -9.06 -15.88 -20.22
N SER A 321 -7.80 -16.15 -19.94
CA SER A 321 -7.36 -17.13 -18.96
C SER A 321 -6.32 -16.52 -18.00
N THR A 322 -6.26 -17.05 -16.77
CA THR A 322 -5.27 -16.57 -15.80
C THR A 322 -3.86 -16.98 -16.24
N GLN A 323 -2.96 -15.99 -16.28
CA GLN A 323 -1.55 -16.20 -16.64
C GLN A 323 -0.66 -16.47 -15.40
N ILE A 324 -1.26 -16.59 -14.21
CA ILE A 324 -0.52 -16.75 -12.96
C ILE A 324 -0.20 -18.23 -12.69
N SER A 325 1.09 -18.57 -12.67
CA SER A 325 1.60 -19.86 -12.20
C SER A 325 1.68 -19.88 -10.67
N ARG A 326 0.82 -20.65 -10.00
CA ARG A 326 0.63 -20.61 -8.54
C ARG A 326 1.88 -20.92 -7.74
N PHE A 327 2.57 -22.00 -8.08
CA PHE A 327 3.77 -22.43 -7.32
C PHE A 327 4.95 -21.47 -7.53
N ARG A 328 5.21 -21.08 -8.79
CA ARG A 328 6.29 -20.14 -9.10
C ARG A 328 6.08 -18.77 -8.42
N HIS A 329 4.86 -18.24 -8.52
CA HIS A 329 4.53 -16.96 -7.89
C HIS A 329 4.44 -17.05 -6.36
N GLY A 330 4.01 -18.19 -5.80
CA GLY A 330 4.04 -18.42 -4.35
C GLY A 330 5.45 -18.39 -3.77
N VAL A 331 6.42 -19.04 -4.43
CA VAL A 331 7.85 -18.99 -4.04
C VAL A 331 8.39 -17.56 -4.15
N LEU A 332 8.01 -16.83 -5.20
CA LEU A 332 8.42 -15.45 -5.39
C LEU A 332 7.89 -14.54 -4.26
N LEU A 333 6.61 -14.69 -3.90
CA LEU A 333 6.02 -13.96 -2.76
C LEU A 333 6.76 -14.26 -1.44
N LEU A 334 7.15 -15.50 -1.19
CA LEU A 334 7.96 -15.85 0.00
C LEU A 334 9.33 -15.17 -0.03
N ARG A 335 9.99 -15.12 -1.19
CA ARG A 335 11.26 -14.36 -1.35
C ARG A 335 11.05 -12.88 -1.06
N MET A 336 9.95 -12.29 -1.51
CA MET A 336 9.60 -10.89 -1.23
C MET A 336 9.37 -10.65 0.27
N VAL A 337 8.73 -11.57 0.99
CA VAL A 337 8.58 -11.50 2.46
C VAL A 337 9.94 -11.49 3.15
N VAL A 338 10.85 -12.41 2.78
CA VAL A 338 12.20 -12.47 3.36
C VAL A 338 12.98 -11.18 3.06
N PHE A 339 12.89 -10.70 1.84
CA PHE A 339 13.52 -9.46 1.44
C PHE A 339 12.96 -8.25 2.21
N ALA A 340 11.65 -8.10 2.29
CA ALA A 340 10.99 -7.05 3.04
C ALA A 340 11.33 -7.11 4.54
N PHE A 341 11.41 -8.31 5.14
CA PHE A 341 11.85 -8.48 6.52
C PHE A 341 13.26 -7.92 6.72
N ARG A 342 14.19 -8.30 5.84
CA ARG A 342 15.58 -7.80 5.91
C ARG A 342 15.67 -6.29 5.77
N LYS A 343 14.86 -5.68 4.92
CA LYS A 343 14.89 -4.23 4.63
C LYS A 343 14.10 -3.38 5.61
N LEU A 344 13.03 -3.90 6.19
CA LEU A 344 12.09 -3.10 7.01
C LEU A 344 12.18 -3.41 8.50
N LYS A 345 12.62 -4.61 8.89
CA LYS A 345 12.63 -5.05 10.29
C LYS A 345 14.01 -5.37 10.83
N ALA A 346 14.92 -5.89 10.00
CA ALA A 346 16.22 -6.37 10.44
C ALA A 346 17.34 -5.30 10.36
N PHE A 347 17.03 -4.05 10.72
CA PHE A 347 18.02 -2.98 10.81
C PHE A 347 18.52 -2.74 12.21
#